data_779f22a76525d6caefa320ebe4b6dd38
#
_entry.id   779f22a76525d6caefa320ebe4b6dd38
#
_cell.length_a   1.000
_cell.length_b   1.000
_cell.length_c   1.000
_cell.angle_alpha   90.00
_cell.angle_beta   90.00
_cell.angle_gamma   90.00
#
_symmetry.space_group_name_H-M   'P 1'
#
loop_
_entity.id
_entity.type
_entity.pdbx_description
1 polymer ?
#
loop_
_entity_poly.entity_id
_entity_poly.type
_entity_poly.pdbx_seq_one_letter_code
_entity_poly.pdbx_strand_id
1 'polypeptide(L)'
;AIFGFAGVFGAFPVFVCGALLVACGKSSAPPASGATSAPATQAAAAGPADSRCPATGKWAECSVMYRLERAGLAPHVDSTATPAEKSLAGRPLVVKIGLTSSLELYVYADSTARIADAKKLDRAQFVGPGAAQTINRERLLIENANLIGLLTSLNEHQRERVSDALLAGPPQASTP
;
A
#
# COMPACT_ATOMS: atom_id res chain seq x y z
N ALA A 1 -42.27 4.24 25.10
CA ALA A 1 -42.29 2.81 24.77
C ALA A 1 -40.88 2.26 24.94
N ILE A 2 -40.71 1.46 26.01
CA ILE A 2 -39.45 0.83 26.44
C ILE A 2 -39.43 -0.55 25.80
N PHE A 3 -38.46 -0.87 24.98
CA PHE A 3 -38.16 -2.26 24.57
C PHE A 3 -36.73 -2.60 25.00
N GLY A 4 -36.66 -3.38 26.09
CA GLY A 4 -35.47 -4.10 26.47
C GLY A 4 -35.26 -5.32 25.58
N PHE A 5 -34.03 -5.56 25.14
CA PHE A 5 -33.62 -6.83 24.57
C PHE A 5 -32.52 -7.44 25.42
N ALA A 6 -32.89 -8.59 25.99
CA ALA A 6 -32.06 -9.41 26.85
C ALA A 6 -31.05 -10.21 26.02
N GLY A 7 -29.91 -10.47 26.67
CA GLY A 7 -28.73 -11.11 26.09
C GLY A 7 -28.89 -12.58 25.70
N VAL A 8 -28.00 -13.02 24.84
CA VAL A 8 -27.66 -14.43 24.64
C VAL A 8 -26.13 -14.56 24.74
N PHE A 9 -25.70 -15.14 25.87
CA PHE A 9 -24.34 -15.63 26.06
C PHE A 9 -24.15 -16.91 25.23
N GLY A 10 -23.33 -16.85 24.18
CA GLY A 10 -22.87 -18.02 23.44
C GLY A 10 -21.51 -18.48 23.96
N ALA A 11 -21.50 -19.64 24.63
CA ALA A 11 -20.30 -20.33 25.09
C ALA A 11 -19.56 -20.92 23.89
N PHE A 12 -18.28 -20.59 23.70
CA PHE A 12 -17.40 -21.25 22.74
C PHE A 12 -16.66 -22.41 23.44
N PRO A 13 -16.60 -23.60 22.81
CA PRO A 13 -15.88 -24.75 23.35
C PRO A 13 -14.37 -24.58 23.10
N VAL A 14 -13.62 -24.84 24.15
CA VAL A 14 -12.16 -25.03 24.16
C VAL A 14 -11.83 -26.34 23.45
N PHE A 15 -11.13 -26.27 22.31
CA PHE A 15 -10.50 -27.43 21.70
C PHE A 15 -9.08 -27.58 22.22
N VAL A 16 -8.93 -28.57 23.09
CA VAL A 16 -7.64 -29.15 23.50
C VAL A 16 -7.33 -30.30 22.52
N CYS A 17 -6.24 -30.22 21.81
CA CYS A 17 -5.60 -31.33 21.09
C CYS A 17 -4.10 -31.09 21.18
N GLY A 18 -3.34 -31.89 21.86
CA GLY A 18 -3.05 -33.29 21.64
C GLY A 18 -1.60 -33.35 21.21
N ALA A 19 -0.67 -33.55 22.22
CA ALA A 19 0.76 -33.77 22.00
C ALA A 19 1.00 -35.05 21.21
N LEU A 20 1.80 -35.01 20.16
CA LEU A 20 2.43 -36.16 19.55
C LEU A 20 3.96 -36.02 19.62
N LEU A 21 4.52 -36.73 20.59
CA LEU A 21 5.93 -37.05 20.68
C LEU A 21 6.27 -38.12 19.63
N VAL A 22 7.19 -37.84 18.72
CA VAL A 22 7.87 -38.89 17.95
C VAL A 22 9.38 -38.72 18.08
N ALA A 23 9.96 -39.85 18.38
CA ALA A 23 11.28 -40.13 18.91
C ALA A 23 12.44 -39.96 17.91
N CYS A 24 13.59 -39.65 18.51
CA CYS A 24 14.95 -40.15 18.23
C CYS A 24 15.34 -40.58 16.81
N GLY A 25 16.24 -39.79 16.22
CA GLY A 25 17.21 -40.24 15.23
C GLY A 25 18.57 -39.60 15.53
N LYS A 26 19.45 -40.30 16.21
CA LYS A 26 20.88 -39.96 16.31
C LYS A 26 21.50 -40.12 14.94
N SER A 27 22.00 -39.03 14.36
CA SER A 27 22.93 -39.07 13.26
C SER A 27 24.09 -38.14 13.57
N SER A 28 25.20 -38.71 13.90
CA SER A 28 26.49 -38.05 14.11
C SER A 28 27.02 -37.61 12.75
N ALA A 29 27.18 -36.31 12.51
CA ALA A 29 27.95 -35.78 11.41
C ALA A 29 28.94 -34.72 11.94
N PRO A 30 30.13 -34.61 11.33
CA PRO A 30 31.26 -33.83 11.86
C PRO A 30 31.05 -32.32 11.74
N PRO A 31 31.81 -31.51 12.50
CA PRO A 31 31.64 -30.07 12.52
C PRO A 31 32.16 -29.45 11.23
N ALA A 32 31.29 -29.02 10.38
CA ALA A 32 31.62 -28.12 9.28
C ALA A 32 31.66 -26.70 9.77
N SER A 33 32.79 -26.06 9.54
CA SER A 33 33.15 -24.69 9.83
C SER A 33 32.06 -23.68 9.54
N GLY A 34 31.85 -22.80 10.51
CA GLY A 34 30.87 -21.69 10.42
C GLY A 34 31.10 -20.76 9.23
N ALA A 35 30.19 -20.82 8.32
CA ALA A 35 29.91 -19.68 7.43
C ALA A 35 28.73 -18.91 8.04
N THR A 36 29.04 -17.81 8.70
CA THR A 36 28.06 -16.83 9.14
C THR A 36 27.40 -16.25 7.89
N SER A 37 26.27 -16.83 7.50
CA SER A 37 25.43 -16.25 6.48
C SER A 37 24.83 -14.98 7.07
N ALA A 38 25.39 -13.83 6.69
CA ALA A 38 24.75 -12.55 6.88
C ALA A 38 23.35 -12.61 6.24
N PRO A 39 22.32 -12.05 6.90
CA PRO A 39 21.01 -11.95 6.28
C PRO A 39 21.18 -11.13 5.01
N ALA A 40 21.01 -11.77 3.86
CA ALA A 40 20.90 -11.09 2.59
C ALA A 40 19.65 -10.19 2.69
N THR A 41 19.87 -8.92 2.89
CA THR A 41 18.86 -7.90 2.66
C THR A 41 18.43 -8.08 1.21
N GLN A 42 17.28 -8.71 0.99
CA GLN A 42 16.68 -8.76 -0.33
C GLN A 42 16.38 -7.32 -0.70
N ALA A 43 17.31 -6.68 -1.40
CA ALA A 43 17.03 -5.48 -2.16
C ALA A 43 15.88 -5.86 -3.09
N ALA A 44 14.72 -5.28 -2.83
CA ALA A 44 13.56 -5.44 -3.70
C ALA A 44 14.06 -5.15 -5.12
N ALA A 45 14.00 -6.16 -5.99
CA ALA A 45 14.51 -6.07 -7.33
C ALA A 45 13.83 -4.86 -7.99
N ALA A 46 14.60 -3.79 -8.22
CA ALA A 46 14.15 -2.66 -8.99
C ALA A 46 13.74 -3.21 -10.35
N GLY A 47 12.44 -3.25 -10.61
CA GLY A 47 11.93 -3.71 -11.91
C GLY A 47 12.57 -2.88 -13.01
N PRO A 48 12.65 -3.38 -14.25
CA PRO A 48 13.30 -2.68 -15.35
C PRO A 48 12.76 -1.26 -15.43
N ALA A 49 13.70 -0.29 -15.41
CA ALA A 49 13.36 1.11 -15.56
C ALA A 49 12.60 1.28 -16.89
N ASP A 50 11.39 1.85 -16.83
CA ASP A 50 10.69 2.19 -18.06
C ASP A 50 11.47 3.31 -18.73
N SER A 51 11.98 3.05 -19.92
CA SER A 51 12.69 4.05 -20.73
C SER A 51 11.84 5.29 -21.05
N ARG A 52 10.52 5.21 -20.86
CA ARG A 52 9.56 6.31 -21.06
C ARG A 52 9.53 7.29 -19.89
N CYS A 53 9.99 6.89 -18.69
CA CYS A 53 9.94 7.71 -17.49
C CYS A 53 11.31 7.79 -16.83
N PRO A 54 11.77 9.01 -16.45
CA PRO A 54 13.07 9.16 -15.80
C PRO A 54 13.10 8.43 -14.45
N ALA A 55 14.12 7.61 -14.22
CA ALA A 55 14.37 6.93 -12.96
C ALA A 55 15.22 7.84 -12.05
N THR A 56 14.57 8.78 -11.37
CA THR A 56 15.25 9.84 -10.58
C THR A 56 15.24 9.57 -9.07
N GLY A 57 14.70 8.45 -8.63
CA GLY A 57 14.45 8.21 -7.19
C GLY A 57 13.29 9.03 -6.63
N LYS A 58 12.55 9.73 -7.50
CA LYS A 58 11.33 10.46 -7.17
C LYS A 58 10.18 9.99 -8.04
N TRP A 59 8.97 10.12 -7.52
CA TRP A 59 7.78 9.92 -8.32
C TRP A 59 7.61 11.05 -9.35
N ALA A 60 7.25 10.65 -10.55
CA ALA A 60 6.71 11.51 -11.60
C ALA A 60 5.37 10.93 -12.05
N GLU A 61 4.49 11.74 -12.62
CA GLU A 61 3.17 11.28 -13.08
C GLU A 61 3.27 10.07 -14.00
N CYS A 62 4.20 10.10 -14.97
CA CYS A 62 4.42 8.98 -15.89
C CYS A 62 4.82 7.70 -15.14
N SER A 63 5.69 7.79 -14.12
CA SER A 63 6.14 6.61 -13.39
C SER A 63 5.04 6.01 -12.52
N VAL A 64 4.13 6.84 -11.99
CA VAL A 64 2.94 6.38 -11.29
C VAL A 64 2.02 5.63 -12.25
N MET A 65 1.67 6.25 -13.38
CA MET A 65 0.81 5.62 -14.39
C MET A 65 1.35 4.28 -14.84
N TYR A 66 2.63 4.22 -15.19
CA TYR A 66 3.28 2.97 -15.56
C TYR A 66 3.22 1.90 -14.47
N ARG A 67 3.44 2.30 -13.20
CA ARG A 67 3.37 1.37 -12.08
C ARG A 67 1.96 0.79 -11.89
N LEU A 68 0.93 1.61 -12.04
CA LEU A 68 -0.48 1.18 -11.99
C LEU A 68 -0.83 0.24 -13.15
N GLU A 69 -0.36 0.54 -14.36
CA GLU A 69 -0.53 -0.33 -15.54
C GLU A 69 0.12 -1.70 -15.30
N ARG A 70 1.35 -1.74 -14.81
CA ARG A 70 2.04 -2.99 -14.47
C ARG A 70 1.36 -3.78 -13.37
N ALA A 71 0.68 -3.11 -12.46
CA ALA A 71 -0.19 -3.75 -11.48
C ALA A 71 -1.52 -4.24 -12.08
N GLY A 72 -1.74 -4.07 -13.41
CA GLY A 72 -2.94 -4.51 -14.12
C GLY A 72 -4.19 -3.70 -13.74
N LEU A 73 -4.03 -2.43 -13.41
CA LEU A 73 -5.12 -1.57 -12.90
C LEU A 73 -5.78 -0.72 -13.99
N ALA A 74 -5.27 -0.71 -15.23
CA ALA A 74 -5.77 0.06 -16.37
C ALA A 74 -6.15 1.52 -15.99
N PRO A 75 -5.20 2.35 -15.57
CA PRO A 75 -5.46 3.72 -15.14
C PRO A 75 -5.78 4.63 -16.34
N HIS A 76 -6.74 5.54 -16.17
CA HIS A 76 -7.09 6.56 -17.15
C HIS A 76 -7.10 7.95 -16.50
N VAL A 77 -6.42 8.91 -17.11
CA VAL A 77 -6.45 10.30 -16.64
C VAL A 77 -7.82 10.90 -16.92
N ASP A 78 -8.45 11.46 -15.88
CA ASP A 78 -9.69 12.21 -16.00
C ASP A 78 -9.40 13.71 -15.83
N SER A 79 -9.16 14.38 -16.95
CA SER A 79 -8.88 15.83 -16.97
C SER A 79 -10.07 16.72 -16.62
N THR A 80 -11.28 16.14 -16.60
CA THR A 80 -12.54 16.85 -16.31
C THR A 80 -12.96 16.72 -14.85
N ALA A 81 -12.36 15.78 -14.12
CA ALA A 81 -12.71 15.55 -12.72
C ALA A 81 -12.33 16.73 -11.84
N THR A 82 -13.24 17.04 -10.92
CA THR A 82 -12.96 17.99 -9.84
C THR A 82 -12.39 17.23 -8.66
N PRO A 83 -11.22 17.60 -8.13
CA PRO A 83 -10.64 16.96 -6.96
C PRO A 83 -11.58 17.04 -5.75
N ALA A 84 -11.72 15.95 -5.03
CA ALA A 84 -12.51 15.92 -3.80
C ALA A 84 -11.75 16.55 -2.63
N GLU A 85 -10.42 16.40 -2.59
CA GLU A 85 -9.57 17.00 -1.58
C GLU A 85 -9.19 18.44 -1.96
N LYS A 86 -9.44 19.38 -1.03
CA LYS A 86 -9.19 20.83 -1.24
C LYS A 86 -8.17 21.42 -0.27
N SER A 87 -7.74 20.66 0.72
CA SER A 87 -6.81 21.14 1.73
C SER A 87 -5.34 21.12 1.26
N LEU A 88 -5.03 20.28 0.27
CA LEU A 88 -3.69 20.14 -0.27
C LEU A 88 -3.38 21.27 -1.26
N ALA A 89 -2.12 21.73 -1.22
CA ALA A 89 -1.62 22.68 -2.20
C ALA A 89 -1.27 21.96 -3.52
N GLY A 90 -1.62 22.58 -4.62
CA GLY A 90 -1.35 22.04 -5.94
C GLY A 90 -2.56 21.37 -6.58
N ARG A 91 -2.44 21.13 -7.86
CA ARG A 91 -3.47 20.47 -8.67
C ARG A 91 -3.12 19.00 -8.80
N PRO A 92 -3.98 18.09 -8.33
CA PRO A 92 -3.72 16.67 -8.50
C PRO A 92 -3.95 16.21 -9.94
N LEU A 93 -3.24 15.17 -10.32
CA LEU A 93 -3.63 14.32 -11.44
C LEU A 93 -4.74 13.39 -10.95
N VAL A 94 -5.94 13.49 -11.53
CA VAL A 94 -7.04 12.58 -11.20
C VAL A 94 -7.05 11.42 -12.18
N VAL A 95 -7.01 10.21 -11.63
CA VAL A 95 -6.93 8.95 -12.37
C VAL A 95 -8.12 8.07 -12.03
N LYS A 96 -8.86 7.63 -13.05
CA LYS A 96 -9.88 6.59 -12.91
C LYS A 96 -9.20 5.22 -12.95
N ILE A 97 -9.64 4.33 -12.07
CA ILE A 97 -9.19 2.94 -12.01
C ILE A 97 -10.43 2.04 -12.10
N GLY A 98 -10.59 1.40 -13.24
CA GLY A 98 -11.85 0.72 -13.54
C GLY A 98 -13.04 1.68 -13.62
N LEU A 99 -14.24 1.21 -13.26
CA LEU A 99 -15.47 1.98 -13.42
C LEU A 99 -15.82 2.88 -12.24
N THR A 100 -15.40 2.51 -11.04
CA THR A 100 -15.94 3.10 -9.79
C THR A 100 -14.90 3.74 -8.89
N SER A 101 -13.62 3.56 -9.17
CA SER A 101 -12.55 4.08 -8.32
C SER A 101 -11.86 5.29 -8.91
N SER A 102 -11.49 6.22 -8.04
CA SER A 102 -10.78 7.44 -8.39
C SER A 102 -9.56 7.62 -7.48
N LEU A 103 -8.43 7.95 -8.10
CA LEU A 103 -7.17 8.21 -7.42
C LEU A 103 -6.72 9.63 -7.73
N GLU A 104 -6.59 10.46 -6.70
CA GLU A 104 -6.00 11.79 -6.80
C GLU A 104 -4.52 11.70 -6.44
N LEU A 105 -3.65 12.10 -7.35
CA LEU A 105 -2.20 12.02 -7.22
C LEU A 105 -1.60 13.42 -7.10
N TYR A 106 -0.99 13.70 -5.97
CA TYR A 106 -0.24 14.93 -5.71
C TYR A 106 1.25 14.60 -5.72
N VAL A 107 1.97 15.08 -6.73
CA VAL A 107 3.40 14.87 -6.88
C VAL A 107 4.13 16.15 -6.50
N TYR A 108 5.00 16.08 -5.48
CA TYR A 108 5.73 17.21 -4.95
C TYR A 108 7.18 17.25 -5.48
N ALA A 109 7.83 18.39 -5.34
CA ALA A 109 9.24 18.52 -5.70
C ALA A 109 10.15 17.59 -4.88
N ASP A 110 9.79 17.36 -3.62
CA ASP A 110 10.51 16.50 -2.69
C ASP A 110 9.61 16.00 -1.53
N SER A 111 10.17 15.14 -0.70
CA SER A 111 9.48 14.59 0.47
C SER A 111 9.19 15.62 1.56
N THR A 112 9.98 16.69 1.67
CA THR A 112 9.80 17.76 2.67
C THR A 112 8.53 18.54 2.36
N ALA A 113 8.36 18.95 1.10
CA ALA A 113 7.15 19.63 0.63
C ALA A 113 5.91 18.74 0.80
N ARG A 114 6.02 17.45 0.47
CA ARG A 114 4.96 16.47 0.68
C ARG A 114 4.57 16.36 2.16
N ILE A 115 5.55 16.23 3.08
CA ILE A 115 5.30 16.11 4.53
C ILE A 115 4.63 17.37 5.07
N ALA A 116 5.07 18.54 4.63
CA ALA A 116 4.48 19.82 5.07
C ALA A 116 3.00 19.92 4.66
N ASP A 117 2.69 19.51 3.44
CA ASP A 117 1.33 19.58 2.91
C ASP A 117 0.41 18.50 3.50
N ALA A 118 0.93 17.28 3.72
CA ALA A 118 0.20 16.17 4.33
C ALA A 118 -0.33 16.47 5.75
N LYS A 119 0.28 17.42 6.46
CA LYS A 119 -0.20 17.87 7.79
C LYS A 119 -1.56 18.55 7.74
N LYS A 120 -1.99 19.03 6.58
CA LYS A 120 -3.29 19.66 6.37
C LYS A 120 -4.44 18.66 6.23
N LEU A 121 -4.12 17.38 5.97
CA LEU A 121 -5.11 16.33 5.82
C LEU A 121 -5.73 15.94 7.17
N ASP A 122 -7.04 15.84 7.20
CA ASP A 122 -7.74 15.18 8.30
C ASP A 122 -7.60 13.66 8.15
N ARG A 123 -6.60 13.10 8.82
CA ARG A 123 -6.28 11.67 8.77
C ARG A 123 -7.41 10.76 9.24
N ALA A 124 -8.36 11.28 10.01
CA ALA A 124 -9.51 10.51 10.47
C ALA A 124 -10.47 10.11 9.32
N GLN A 125 -10.38 10.79 8.19
CA GLN A 125 -11.18 10.49 7.00
C GLN A 125 -10.62 9.36 6.13
N PHE A 126 -9.40 8.88 6.43
CA PHE A 126 -8.72 7.88 5.61
C PHE A 126 -8.51 6.58 6.38
N VAL A 127 -8.47 5.49 5.63
CA VAL A 127 -8.00 4.19 6.10
C VAL A 127 -6.51 4.10 5.80
N GLY A 128 -5.72 3.69 6.78
CA GLY A 128 -4.30 3.39 6.55
C GLY A 128 -4.11 2.08 5.76
N PRO A 129 -2.98 1.92 5.05
CA PRO A 129 -2.64 0.65 4.43
C PRO A 129 -2.65 -0.48 5.46
N GLY A 130 -3.33 -1.59 5.16
CA GLY A 130 -3.41 -2.76 6.05
C GLY A 130 -4.34 -2.61 7.27
N ALA A 131 -5.07 -1.51 7.41
CA ALA A 131 -6.06 -1.37 8.47
C ALA A 131 -7.29 -2.23 8.20
N ALA A 132 -7.75 -2.97 9.22
CA ALA A 132 -9.03 -3.69 9.14
C ALA A 132 -10.16 -2.71 8.83
N GLN A 133 -11.01 -3.07 7.88
CA GLN A 133 -12.07 -2.20 7.38
C GLN A 133 -13.11 -1.90 8.45
N THR A 134 -13.30 -0.65 8.75
CA THR A 134 -14.52 -0.14 9.35
C THR A 134 -15.48 0.23 8.21
N ILE A 135 -16.69 -0.25 8.28
CA ILE A 135 -17.73 -0.39 7.24
C ILE A 135 -18.03 0.85 6.36
N ASN A 136 -17.45 2.02 6.62
CA ASN A 136 -17.77 3.27 5.91
C ASN A 136 -16.56 4.10 5.46
N ARG A 137 -15.35 3.56 5.43
CA ARG A 137 -14.17 4.32 4.99
C ARG A 137 -13.70 3.84 3.62
N GLU A 138 -14.15 4.51 2.61
CA GLU A 138 -13.84 4.23 1.21
C GLU A 138 -12.55 4.91 0.73
N ARG A 139 -11.98 5.81 1.54
CA ARG A 139 -10.83 6.63 1.19
C ARG A 139 -9.55 6.09 1.81
N LEU A 140 -8.57 5.77 0.98
CA LEU A 140 -7.23 5.32 1.37
C LEU A 140 -6.23 6.44 1.13
N LEU A 141 -5.40 6.73 2.14
CA LEU A 141 -4.26 7.64 2.05
C LEU A 141 -2.98 6.83 1.82
N ILE A 142 -2.26 7.16 0.78
CA ILE A 142 -0.95 6.58 0.43
C ILE A 142 0.07 7.71 0.43
N GLU A 143 1.10 7.59 1.24
CA GLU A 143 2.21 8.55 1.33
C GLU A 143 3.52 7.82 1.05
N ASN A 144 4.23 8.20 0.00
CA ASN A 144 5.52 7.60 -0.33
C ASN A 144 6.43 8.61 -1.05
N ALA A 145 7.67 8.74 -0.58
CA ALA A 145 8.66 9.67 -1.12
C ALA A 145 8.06 11.09 -1.31
N ASN A 146 7.93 11.56 -2.53
CA ASN A 146 7.37 12.86 -2.87
C ASN A 146 5.90 12.76 -3.38
N LEU A 147 5.17 11.68 -3.06
CA LEU A 147 3.81 11.42 -3.54
C LEU A 147 2.81 11.39 -2.38
N ILE A 148 1.64 12.01 -2.58
CA ILE A 148 0.39 11.70 -1.87
C ILE A 148 -0.59 11.13 -2.88
N GLY A 149 -1.14 9.94 -2.58
CA GLY A 149 -2.24 9.33 -3.31
C GLY A 149 -3.48 9.24 -2.43
N LEU A 150 -4.60 9.76 -2.91
CA LEU A 150 -5.89 9.67 -2.24
C LEU A 150 -6.81 8.80 -3.10
N LEU A 151 -6.97 7.54 -2.71
CA LEU A 151 -7.80 6.60 -3.43
C LEU A 151 -9.18 6.52 -2.81
N THR A 152 -10.21 6.71 -3.62
CA THR A 152 -11.60 6.41 -3.28
C THR A 152 -12.03 5.16 -4.03
N SER A 153 -12.33 4.08 -3.31
CA SER A 153 -12.73 2.80 -3.90
C SER A 153 -13.49 1.94 -2.89
N LEU A 154 -14.60 1.35 -3.34
CA LEU A 154 -15.35 0.33 -2.60
C LEU A 154 -14.71 -1.07 -2.70
N ASN A 155 -13.83 -1.28 -3.68
CA ASN A 155 -13.19 -2.57 -3.93
C ASN A 155 -11.90 -2.71 -3.12
N GLU A 156 -11.91 -3.58 -2.12
CA GLU A 156 -10.78 -3.86 -1.25
C GLU A 156 -9.55 -4.34 -2.00
N HIS A 157 -9.73 -5.32 -2.87
CA HIS A 157 -8.64 -5.88 -3.65
C HIS A 157 -7.98 -4.84 -4.56
N GLN A 158 -8.77 -3.90 -5.09
CA GLN A 158 -8.24 -2.78 -5.87
C GLN A 158 -7.46 -1.80 -4.98
N ARG A 159 -7.94 -1.52 -3.75
CA ARG A 159 -7.21 -0.69 -2.78
C ARG A 159 -5.86 -1.29 -2.42
N GLU A 160 -5.82 -2.60 -2.15
CA GLU A 160 -4.59 -3.33 -1.87
C GLU A 160 -3.59 -3.22 -3.03
N ARG A 161 -4.02 -3.52 -4.25
CA ARG A 161 -3.15 -3.47 -5.43
C ARG A 161 -2.60 -2.07 -5.73
N VAL A 162 -3.43 -1.02 -5.57
CA VAL A 162 -2.96 0.38 -5.71
C VAL A 162 -1.96 0.73 -4.62
N SER A 163 -2.25 0.33 -3.38
CA SER A 163 -1.37 0.54 -2.23
C SER A 163 -0.01 -0.11 -2.47
N ASP A 164 0.02 -1.38 -2.83
CA ASP A 164 1.25 -2.14 -3.08
C ASP A 164 2.05 -1.52 -4.23
N ALA A 165 1.38 -1.14 -5.32
CA ALA A 165 2.03 -0.53 -6.46
C ALA A 165 2.74 0.78 -6.10
N LEU A 166 2.13 1.62 -5.25
CA LEU A 166 2.69 2.92 -4.90
C LEU A 166 3.63 2.88 -3.68
N LEU A 167 3.40 1.96 -2.72
CA LEU A 167 4.30 1.80 -1.58
C LEU A 167 5.63 1.11 -1.95
N ALA A 168 5.69 0.41 -3.07
CA ALA A 168 6.94 -0.16 -3.58
C ALA A 168 8.04 0.89 -3.88
N GLY A 169 7.69 2.16 -3.84
CA GLY A 169 8.63 3.28 -4.02
C GLY A 169 8.83 3.71 -5.48
N PRO A 170 9.39 4.91 -5.69
CA PRO A 170 9.67 5.44 -7.02
C PRO A 170 10.77 4.64 -7.74
N PRO A 171 10.82 4.70 -9.09
CA PRO A 171 11.88 4.05 -9.84
C PRO A 171 13.24 4.65 -9.50
N GLN A 172 14.17 3.78 -9.13
CA GLN A 172 15.54 4.16 -8.79
C GLN A 172 16.41 4.25 -10.04
N ALA A 173 17.35 5.21 -10.07
CA ALA A 173 18.39 5.21 -11.08
C ALA A 173 19.21 3.91 -10.95
N SER A 174 19.43 3.24 -12.07
CA SER A 174 20.36 2.12 -12.09
C SER A 174 21.75 2.63 -11.71
N THR A 175 22.33 2.13 -10.64
CA THR A 175 23.72 2.40 -10.31
C THR A 175 24.58 1.72 -11.38
N PRO A 176 25.49 2.43 -12.02
CA PRO A 176 26.39 1.86 -13.05
C PRO A 176 27.33 0.82 -12.45
#